data_66cb51b09072c2528f41b43cb98b56be
#
_entry.id   66cb51b09072c2528f41b43cb98b56be
#
_cell.length_a   1.000
_cell.length_b   1.000
_cell.length_c   1.000
_cell.angle_alpha   90.00
_cell.angle_beta   90.00
_cell.angle_gamma   90.00
#
_symmetry.space_group_name_H-M   'P 1'
#
loop_
_entity.id
_entity.type
_entity.pdbx_description
1 polymer ?
#
loop_
_entity_poly.entity_id
_entity_poly.type
_entity_poly.pdbx_seq_one_letter_code
_entity_poly.pdbx_strand_id
1 'polypeptide(L)'
;MKWWLILPLLAAPAIAHADPCEGRLPDRAGQVFSGQTRYVGDGDGLCVGDSTNPSTWIEVRLADFNAPELNASGGRAARDQLRRLVMGRRLECVATRGRSGRVIVYDRVIATCRLDGRRVGDLLRAAGVREGGN
;
A
#
# COMPACT_ATOMS: atom_id res chain seq x y z
N MET A 1 37.84 30.49 -33.88
CA MET A 1 37.08 29.24 -33.74
C MET A 1 36.43 29.19 -32.36
N LYS A 2 35.14 29.28 -32.29
CA LYS A 2 34.42 29.15 -31.03
C LYS A 2 34.06 27.68 -30.86
N TRP A 3 34.68 27.06 -29.87
CA TRP A 3 34.33 25.69 -29.46
C TRP A 3 33.13 25.78 -28.55
N TRP A 4 31.97 25.31 -29.04
CA TRP A 4 30.78 25.16 -28.22
C TRP A 4 30.89 23.83 -27.46
N LEU A 5 31.19 23.92 -26.19
CA LEU A 5 31.09 22.75 -25.30
C LEU A 5 29.61 22.48 -25.09
N ILE A 6 29.10 21.49 -25.79
CA ILE A 6 27.79 20.91 -25.51
C ILE A 6 27.97 20.05 -24.28
N LEU A 7 27.61 20.58 -23.12
CA LEU A 7 27.47 19.76 -21.91
C LEU A 7 26.28 18.83 -22.13
N PRO A 8 26.45 17.49 -21.97
CA PRO A 8 25.30 16.60 -21.99
C PRO A 8 24.43 16.92 -20.76
N LEU A 9 23.20 17.27 -21.00
CA LEU A 9 22.19 17.41 -19.96
C LEU A 9 21.92 15.98 -19.44
N LEU A 10 22.54 15.61 -18.33
CA LEU A 10 22.23 14.38 -17.62
C LEU A 10 20.80 14.56 -17.07
N ALA A 11 19.83 13.97 -17.75
CA ALA A 11 18.49 13.85 -17.21
C ALA A 11 18.57 13.05 -15.91
N ALA A 12 18.24 13.69 -14.78
CA ALA A 12 18.12 12.97 -13.52
C ALA A 12 17.02 11.89 -13.68
N PRO A 13 17.25 10.63 -13.23
CA PRO A 13 16.20 9.62 -13.26
C PRO A 13 15.01 10.14 -12.48
N ALA A 14 13.81 9.98 -13.04
CA ALA A 14 12.58 10.27 -12.32
C ALA A 14 12.58 9.45 -11.03
N ILE A 15 12.53 10.13 -9.87
CA ILE A 15 12.40 9.46 -8.58
C ILE A 15 11.00 8.88 -8.55
N ALA A 16 10.87 7.56 -8.72
CA ALA A 16 9.64 6.87 -8.39
C ALA A 16 9.35 7.14 -6.92
N HIS A 17 8.14 7.62 -6.59
CA HIS A 17 7.72 7.75 -5.20
C HIS A 17 7.59 6.36 -4.61
N ALA A 18 8.65 5.89 -3.96
CA ALA A 18 8.60 4.70 -3.13
C ALA A 18 7.75 5.00 -1.90
N ASP A 19 6.95 4.03 -1.48
CA ASP A 19 6.24 4.11 -0.22
C ASP A 19 7.25 4.32 0.93
N PRO A 20 6.89 5.09 1.97
CA PRO A 20 7.84 5.43 3.04
C PRO A 20 8.12 4.26 3.99
N CYS A 21 7.42 3.14 3.83
CA CYS A 21 7.38 2.05 4.79
C CYS A 21 8.55 1.09 4.57
N GLU A 22 9.44 0.99 5.56
CA GLU A 22 10.67 0.19 5.49
C GLU A 22 10.77 -0.82 6.64
N GLY A 23 9.66 -1.07 7.35
CA GLY A 23 9.62 -2.01 8.46
C GLY A 23 9.78 -3.46 7.99
N ARG A 24 10.27 -4.28 8.91
CA ARG A 24 10.41 -5.73 8.65
C ARG A 24 9.04 -6.36 8.45
N LEU A 25 8.87 -7.07 7.34
CA LEU A 25 7.60 -7.69 6.98
C LEU A 25 7.40 -9.03 7.71
N PRO A 26 6.17 -9.30 8.19
CA PRO A 26 5.78 -10.67 8.54
C PRO A 26 5.93 -11.58 7.32
N ASP A 27 6.51 -12.76 7.50
CA ASP A 27 6.86 -13.66 6.40
C ASP A 27 6.11 -15.00 6.42
N ARG A 28 5.22 -15.20 7.41
CA ARG A 28 4.46 -16.44 7.56
C ARG A 28 2.96 -16.18 7.48
N ALA A 29 2.27 -17.02 6.73
CA ALA A 29 0.81 -17.05 6.74
C ALA A 29 0.27 -17.29 8.15
N GLY A 30 -0.73 -16.51 8.55
CA GLY A 30 -1.31 -16.59 9.89
C GLY A 30 -0.64 -15.68 10.92
N GLN A 31 0.49 -15.07 10.60
CA GLN A 31 1.16 -14.15 11.51
C GLN A 31 0.33 -12.89 11.69
N VAL A 32 0.03 -12.55 12.94
CA VAL A 32 -0.79 -11.38 13.31
C VAL A 32 0.12 -10.18 13.54
N PHE A 33 -0.32 -9.04 13.06
CA PHE A 33 0.31 -7.75 13.34
C PHE A 33 -0.74 -6.64 13.35
N SER A 34 -0.43 -5.55 13.99
CA SER A 34 -1.35 -4.43 14.12
C SER A 34 -0.60 -3.11 14.20
N GLY A 35 -1.28 -2.03 13.92
CA GLY A 35 -0.74 -0.69 14.04
C GLY A 35 -1.71 0.34 13.50
N GLN A 36 -1.42 1.61 13.77
CA GLN A 36 -2.15 2.71 13.16
C GLN A 36 -1.83 2.77 11.66
N THR A 37 -2.82 3.10 10.86
CA THR A 37 -2.59 3.39 9.45
C THR A 37 -1.85 4.71 9.31
N ARG A 38 -0.63 4.64 8.77
CA ARG A 38 0.30 5.78 8.66
C ARG A 38 0.37 6.35 7.25
N TYR A 39 0.05 5.53 6.25
CA TYR A 39 0.17 5.89 4.85
C TYR A 39 -0.80 5.06 4.02
N VAL A 40 -1.38 5.66 2.99
CA VAL A 40 -2.21 5.00 1.99
C VAL A 40 -1.67 5.38 0.61
N GLY A 41 -1.15 4.40 -0.12
CA GLY A 41 -0.52 4.61 -1.42
C GLY A 41 -1.50 4.51 -2.59
N ASP A 42 -2.40 3.54 -2.52
CA ASP A 42 -3.46 3.29 -3.50
C ASP A 42 -4.67 2.65 -2.81
N GLY A 43 -5.65 2.17 -3.58
CA GLY A 43 -6.89 1.64 -3.02
C GLY A 43 -6.77 0.29 -2.31
N ASP A 44 -5.63 -0.37 -2.37
CA ASP A 44 -5.37 -1.66 -1.71
C ASP A 44 -3.98 -1.75 -1.06
N GLY A 45 -3.26 -0.65 -0.96
CA GLY A 45 -1.93 -0.56 -0.38
C GLY A 45 -1.84 0.50 0.71
N LEU A 46 -1.33 0.11 1.87
CA LEU A 46 -1.18 0.99 3.02
C LEU A 46 -0.02 0.56 3.91
N CYS A 47 0.33 1.40 4.86
CA CYS A 47 1.33 1.09 5.86
C CYS A 47 0.78 1.23 7.26
N VAL A 48 1.10 0.29 8.12
CA VAL A 48 0.71 0.30 9.53
C VAL A 48 1.92 0.32 10.44
N GLY A 49 1.82 1.03 11.54
CA GLY A 49 2.87 1.09 12.56
C GLY A 49 2.48 1.95 13.74
N ASP A 50 3.03 1.63 14.91
CA ASP A 50 2.74 2.37 16.14
C ASP A 50 3.72 3.52 16.37
N SER A 51 4.91 3.45 15.81
CA SER A 51 5.92 4.53 15.87
C SER A 51 5.68 5.57 14.77
N THR A 52 6.12 6.79 14.98
CA THR A 52 6.15 7.84 13.95
C THR A 52 7.30 7.67 12.96
N ASN A 53 8.19 6.70 13.19
CA ASN A 53 9.34 6.43 12.33
C ASN A 53 8.95 5.50 11.18
N PRO A 54 8.98 5.98 9.91
CA PRO A 54 8.61 5.16 8.74
C PRO A 54 9.44 3.89 8.56
N SER A 55 10.65 3.86 9.09
CA SER A 55 11.50 2.66 9.01
C SER A 55 10.92 1.47 9.79
N THR A 56 9.92 1.69 10.64
CA THR A 56 9.23 0.66 11.42
C THR A 56 7.86 0.28 10.84
N TRP A 57 7.38 1.00 9.83
CA TRP A 57 6.04 0.75 9.27
C TRP A 57 6.03 -0.45 8.34
N ILE A 58 5.01 -1.27 8.49
CA ILE A 58 4.81 -2.47 7.66
C ILE A 58 3.97 -2.10 6.45
N GLU A 59 4.52 -2.34 5.26
CA GLU A 59 3.81 -2.15 4.01
C GLU A 59 2.91 -3.34 3.71
N VAL A 60 1.62 -3.07 3.52
CA VAL A 60 0.56 -4.06 3.36
C VAL A 60 -0.10 -3.91 2.01
N ARG A 61 -0.26 -5.04 1.31
CA ARG A 61 -1.20 -5.21 0.20
C ARG A 61 -2.43 -5.93 0.72
N LEU A 62 -3.59 -5.28 0.70
CA LEU A 62 -4.83 -5.92 1.14
C LEU A 62 -5.13 -7.17 0.31
N ALA A 63 -5.39 -8.29 1.00
CA ALA A 63 -5.64 -9.57 0.35
C ALA A 63 -7.06 -9.69 -0.20
N ASP A 64 -8.00 -8.98 0.38
CA ASP A 64 -9.43 -9.13 0.16
C ASP A 64 -10.05 -8.03 -0.73
N PHE A 65 -9.22 -7.19 -1.32
CA PHE A 65 -9.66 -6.14 -2.23
C PHE A 65 -8.62 -5.86 -3.30
N ASN A 66 -9.04 -5.82 -4.56
CA ASN A 66 -8.17 -5.51 -5.69
C ASN A 66 -8.59 -4.17 -6.29
N ALA A 67 -7.92 -3.09 -5.88
CA ALA A 67 -8.22 -1.75 -6.36
C ALA A 67 -7.72 -1.53 -7.79
N PRO A 68 -8.35 -0.61 -8.54
CA PRO A 68 -7.74 -0.12 -9.77
C PRO A 68 -6.37 0.50 -9.49
N GLU A 69 -5.45 0.35 -10.43
CA GLU A 69 -4.15 1.02 -10.38
C GLU A 69 -4.33 2.54 -10.22
N LEU A 70 -3.43 3.19 -9.52
CA LEU A 70 -3.56 4.61 -9.16
C LEU A 70 -3.76 5.52 -10.37
N ASN A 71 -3.11 5.21 -11.49
CA ASN A 71 -3.21 5.96 -12.75
C ASN A 71 -4.33 5.47 -13.68
N ALA A 72 -5.05 4.42 -13.30
CA ALA A 72 -6.20 3.92 -14.04
C ALA A 72 -7.48 4.63 -13.60
N SER A 73 -8.55 4.46 -14.38
CA SER A 73 -9.88 4.98 -14.03
C SER A 73 -10.33 4.44 -12.68
N GLY A 74 -10.72 5.33 -11.78
CA GLY A 74 -11.17 4.97 -10.43
C GLY A 74 -10.05 4.74 -9.41
N GLY A 75 -8.78 4.73 -9.82
CA GLY A 75 -7.66 4.43 -8.93
C GLY A 75 -7.48 5.46 -7.82
N ARG A 76 -7.50 6.74 -8.16
CA ARG A 76 -7.38 7.83 -7.17
C ARG A 76 -8.59 7.89 -6.24
N ALA A 77 -9.79 7.68 -6.78
CA ALA A 77 -11.00 7.64 -5.98
C ALA A 77 -10.97 6.48 -4.98
N ALA A 78 -10.49 5.31 -5.38
CA ALA A 78 -10.30 4.16 -4.49
C ALA A 78 -9.30 4.48 -3.37
N ARG A 79 -8.14 5.08 -3.70
CA ARG A 79 -7.16 5.52 -2.71
C ARG A 79 -7.78 6.51 -1.72
N ASP A 80 -8.49 7.52 -2.20
CA ASP A 80 -9.08 8.55 -1.36
C ASP A 80 -10.13 7.96 -0.43
N GLN A 81 -10.91 6.98 -0.90
CA GLN A 81 -11.88 6.27 -0.07
C GLN A 81 -11.20 5.42 1.01
N LEU A 82 -10.16 4.68 0.66
CA LEU A 82 -9.39 3.93 1.66
C LEU A 82 -8.82 4.87 2.72
N ARG A 83 -8.25 5.99 2.29
CA ARG A 83 -7.71 7.00 3.20
C ARG A 83 -8.77 7.52 4.17
N ARG A 84 -9.97 7.84 3.70
CA ARG A 84 -11.08 8.30 4.56
C ARG A 84 -11.49 7.24 5.58
N LEU A 85 -11.49 5.98 5.19
CA LEU A 85 -11.90 4.88 6.06
C LEU A 85 -10.89 4.57 7.16
N VAL A 86 -9.61 4.58 6.86
CA VAL A 86 -8.60 3.96 7.72
C VAL A 86 -7.48 4.88 8.20
N MET A 87 -7.23 6.04 7.56
CA MET A 87 -6.08 6.87 7.92
C MET A 87 -6.12 7.26 9.40
N GLY A 88 -5.01 7.02 10.10
CA GLY A 88 -4.90 7.28 11.53
C GLY A 88 -5.61 6.26 12.42
N ARG A 89 -6.34 5.32 11.84
CA ARG A 89 -7.06 4.28 12.58
C ARG A 89 -6.18 3.05 12.76
N ARG A 90 -6.36 2.38 13.89
CA ARG A 90 -5.65 1.14 14.17
C ARG A 90 -6.28 -0.01 13.41
N LEU A 91 -5.46 -0.76 12.69
CA LEU A 91 -5.86 -1.97 12.00
C LEU A 91 -5.24 -3.20 12.68
N GLU A 92 -5.99 -4.30 12.65
CA GLU A 92 -5.52 -5.62 13.02
C GLU A 92 -5.43 -6.46 11.75
N CYS A 93 -4.24 -6.98 11.46
CA CYS A 93 -3.95 -7.66 10.21
C CYS A 93 -3.45 -9.07 10.44
N VAL A 94 -3.76 -9.95 9.51
CA VAL A 94 -3.26 -11.31 9.47
C VAL A 94 -2.60 -11.53 8.12
N ALA A 95 -1.31 -11.88 8.13
CA ALA A 95 -0.58 -12.22 6.92
C ALA A 95 -1.19 -13.47 6.26
N THR A 96 -1.34 -13.44 4.96
CA THR A 96 -1.92 -14.54 4.19
C THR A 96 -1.17 -14.73 2.87
N ARG A 97 -1.38 -15.88 2.24
CA ARG A 97 -0.83 -16.13 0.92
C ARG A 97 -1.65 -15.42 -0.15
N GLY A 98 -0.97 -14.72 -1.05
CA GLY A 98 -1.59 -14.16 -2.24
C GLY A 98 -1.83 -15.20 -3.32
N ARG A 99 -2.24 -14.74 -4.50
CA ARG A 99 -2.48 -15.61 -5.68
C ARG A 99 -1.25 -16.41 -6.11
N SER A 100 -0.06 -15.85 -5.91
CA SER A 100 1.21 -16.53 -6.20
C SER A 100 1.57 -17.62 -5.21
N GLY A 101 0.82 -17.77 -4.12
CA GLY A 101 1.14 -18.65 -2.99
C GLY A 101 2.16 -18.03 -2.02
N ARG A 102 2.60 -16.80 -2.25
CA ARG A 102 3.56 -16.09 -1.41
C ARG A 102 2.85 -15.18 -0.43
N VAL A 103 3.46 -15.02 0.75
CA VAL A 103 3.03 -14.03 1.77
C VAL A 103 3.60 -12.65 1.46
N ILE A 104 4.83 -12.59 0.98
CA ILE A 104 5.47 -11.35 0.56
C ILE A 104 5.56 -11.33 -0.96
N VAL A 105 5.01 -10.28 -1.57
CA VAL A 105 5.07 -10.03 -3.01
C VAL A 105 5.63 -8.63 -3.21
N TYR A 106 6.74 -8.55 -3.93
CA TYR A 106 7.59 -7.36 -3.99
C TYR A 106 8.08 -7.00 -2.58
N ASP A 107 7.80 -5.83 -2.10
CA ASP A 107 8.20 -5.33 -0.79
C ASP A 107 7.00 -5.16 0.17
N ARG A 108 5.90 -5.90 -0.06
CA ARG A 108 4.67 -5.81 0.73
C ARG A 108 4.26 -7.17 1.27
N VAL A 109 3.72 -7.19 2.48
CA VAL A 109 3.04 -8.37 2.99
C VAL A 109 1.58 -8.38 2.50
N ILE A 110 1.14 -9.53 2.02
CA ILE A 110 -0.27 -9.76 1.70
C ILE A 110 -1.01 -10.03 3.01
N ALA A 111 -2.03 -9.27 3.32
CA ALA A 111 -2.74 -9.42 4.59
C ALA A 111 -4.22 -9.07 4.48
N THR A 112 -5.01 -9.73 5.32
CA THR A 112 -6.38 -9.33 5.62
C THR A 112 -6.36 -8.45 6.85
N CYS A 113 -6.80 -7.21 6.70
CA CYS A 113 -6.84 -6.23 7.78
C CYS A 113 -8.27 -5.90 8.19
N ARG A 114 -8.48 -5.71 9.49
CA ARG A 114 -9.77 -5.34 10.07
C ARG A 114 -9.69 -4.02 10.81
N LEU A 115 -10.72 -3.22 10.62
CA LEU A 115 -11.01 -2.02 11.40
C LEU A 115 -12.22 -2.32 12.28
N ASP A 116 -12.04 -2.29 13.59
CA ASP A 116 -13.12 -2.60 14.56
C ASP A 116 -13.82 -3.93 14.22
N GLY A 117 -13.05 -4.95 13.90
CA GLY A 117 -13.53 -6.29 13.58
C GLY A 117 -14.06 -6.50 12.17
N ARG A 118 -14.17 -5.46 11.35
CA ARG A 118 -14.68 -5.53 9.97
C ARG A 118 -13.53 -5.52 8.97
N ARG A 119 -13.56 -6.41 8.00
CA ARG A 119 -12.55 -6.44 6.94
C ARG A 119 -12.56 -5.14 6.14
N VAL A 120 -11.39 -4.59 5.91
CA VAL A 120 -11.25 -3.32 5.16
C VAL A 120 -11.79 -3.45 3.73
N GLY A 121 -11.62 -4.59 3.08
CA GLY A 121 -12.19 -4.84 1.76
C GLY A 121 -13.72 -4.76 1.75
N ASP A 122 -14.38 -5.26 2.79
CA ASP A 122 -15.84 -5.14 2.94
C ASP A 122 -16.27 -3.69 3.16
N LEU A 123 -15.50 -2.93 3.93
CA LEU A 123 -15.77 -1.50 4.12
C LEU A 123 -15.67 -0.72 2.81
N LEU A 124 -14.67 -1.03 1.98
CA LEU A 124 -14.51 -0.41 0.67
C LEU A 124 -15.70 -0.73 -0.25
N ARG A 125 -16.12 -1.99 -0.29
CA ARG A 125 -17.29 -2.40 -1.08
C ARG A 125 -18.56 -1.71 -0.59
N ALA A 126 -18.77 -1.63 0.72
CA ALA A 126 -19.91 -0.92 1.31
C ALA A 126 -19.89 0.58 1.00
N ALA A 127 -18.72 1.17 0.82
CA ALA A 127 -18.55 2.56 0.40
C ALA A 127 -18.72 2.77 -1.12
N GLY A 128 -19.00 1.71 -1.88
CA GLY A 128 -19.22 1.78 -3.32
C GLY A 128 -17.94 1.78 -4.16
N VAL A 129 -16.81 1.43 -3.58
CA VAL A 129 -15.56 1.34 -4.34
C VAL A 129 -15.57 0.08 -5.20
N ARG A 130 -15.33 0.25 -6.50
CA ARG A 130 -15.24 -0.86 -7.45
C ARG A 130 -13.84 -1.44 -7.47
N GLU A 131 -13.76 -2.76 -7.54
CA GLU A 131 -12.51 -3.45 -7.76
C GLU A 131 -12.01 -3.23 -9.20
N GLY A 132 -10.69 -3.22 -9.37
CA GLY A 132 -10.06 -3.19 -10.67
C GLY A 132 -10.18 -4.54 -11.38
N GLY A 133 -10.38 -4.52 -12.68
CA GLY A 133 -10.36 -5.73 -13.49
C GLY A 133 -8.93 -6.08 -13.90
N ASN A 134 -8.32 -7.07 -13.28
CA ASN A 134 -7.09 -7.73 -13.73
C ASN A 134 -7.34 -9.22 -13.81
#